data_9a85a30a458a67fc448bfe95aae2a446
#
_entry.id   9a85a30a458a67fc448bfe95aae2a446
#
_cell.length_a   1.000
_cell.length_b   1.000
_cell.length_c   1.000
_cell.angle_alpha   90.00
_cell.angle_beta   90.00
_cell.angle_gamma   90.00
#
_symmetry.space_group_name_H-M   'P 1'
#
loop_
_entity.id
_entity.type
_entity.pdbx_description
1 polymer ?
#
loop_
_entity_poly.entity_id
_entity_poly.type
_entity_poly.pdbx_seq_one_letter_code
_entity_poly.pdbx_strand_id
1 'polypeptide(L)'
;MMETLKSVGIDIGTSTTQLVVSDLTLENRANPFSVPRIAITDKEIVYRSGIHFTPLLSDTVIDARGVRDIVAEEYRRAGLQRDQVQTGAVIITGETARKENAREVLAALSEFAGDFVVATAGPDLESILAARGAGADEYSKENHTQVLHYDIGGGTSNLALYNRGRLCATSCLDIGGRLVKIEPKTGKITYLSPKLEGRFPGVVRGAEASSALLAPVAEEMTAALL
;
A
#
# COMPACT_ATOMS: atom_id res chain seq x y z
N MET A 1 -2.31 25.89 -21.01
CA MET A 1 -3.43 25.93 -20.03
C MET A 1 -3.01 25.04 -18.88
N MET A 2 -3.03 25.57 -17.68
CA MET A 2 -2.69 24.87 -16.44
C MET A 2 -4.02 24.48 -15.78
N GLU A 3 -4.17 23.24 -15.40
CA GLU A 3 -5.37 22.69 -14.77
C GLU A 3 -4.97 21.91 -13.52
N THR A 4 -5.73 22.06 -12.45
CA THR A 4 -5.50 21.28 -11.22
C THR A 4 -6.63 20.30 -11.03
N LEU A 5 -6.30 19.02 -10.88
CA LEU A 5 -7.24 17.94 -10.58
C LEU A 5 -7.06 17.46 -9.14
N LYS A 6 -8.17 17.26 -8.45
CA LYS A 6 -8.16 16.60 -7.14
C LYS A 6 -8.19 15.10 -7.33
N SER A 7 -7.18 14.42 -6.79
CA SER A 7 -6.97 12.97 -6.88
C SER A 7 -7.03 12.31 -5.52
N VAL A 8 -7.62 11.12 -5.45
CA VAL A 8 -7.64 10.30 -4.24
C VAL A 8 -6.99 8.97 -4.51
N GLY A 9 -6.00 8.60 -3.69
CA GLY A 9 -5.42 7.27 -3.64
C GLY A 9 -5.91 6.51 -2.42
N ILE A 10 -6.42 5.29 -2.61
CA ILE A 10 -6.84 4.40 -1.54
C ILE A 10 -6.02 3.12 -1.64
N ASP A 11 -5.27 2.80 -0.60
CA ASP A 11 -4.53 1.56 -0.47
C ASP A 11 -5.19 0.66 0.57
N ILE A 12 -5.52 -0.56 0.17
CA ILE A 12 -6.11 -1.60 1.01
C ILE A 12 -5.09 -2.74 1.12
N GLY A 13 -4.17 -2.59 2.06
CA GLY A 13 -3.14 -3.58 2.34
C GLY A 13 -3.61 -4.73 3.22
N THR A 14 -2.74 -5.71 3.40
CA THR A 14 -2.98 -6.90 4.23
C THR A 14 -3.35 -6.56 5.67
N SER A 15 -2.77 -5.50 6.22
CA SER A 15 -2.96 -5.12 7.62
C SER A 15 -3.61 -3.76 7.78
N THR A 16 -3.43 -2.86 6.84
CA THR A 16 -3.82 -1.45 6.97
C THR A 16 -4.48 -0.92 5.71
N THR A 17 -5.45 -0.04 5.92
CA THR A 17 -6.11 0.77 4.89
C THR A 17 -5.74 2.22 5.10
N GLN A 18 -5.35 2.92 4.04
CA GLN A 18 -4.97 4.32 4.05
C GLN A 18 -5.58 5.06 2.86
N LEU A 19 -5.74 6.37 3.01
CA LEU A 19 -6.23 7.26 1.98
C LEU A 19 -5.35 8.51 1.91
N VAL A 20 -5.05 8.94 0.68
CA VAL A 20 -4.30 10.17 0.40
C VAL A 20 -5.08 11.01 -0.60
N VAL A 21 -5.20 12.32 -0.34
CA VAL A 21 -5.74 13.29 -1.29
C VAL A 21 -4.61 14.15 -1.79
N SER A 22 -4.55 14.32 -3.10
CA SER A 22 -3.52 15.14 -3.76
C SER A 22 -4.15 16.09 -4.77
N ASP A 23 -3.56 17.25 -4.91
CA ASP A 23 -3.80 18.15 -6.02
C ASP A 23 -2.72 17.89 -7.08
N LEU A 24 -3.17 17.57 -8.30
CA LEU A 24 -2.31 17.27 -9.45
C LEU A 24 -2.39 18.43 -10.43
N THR A 25 -1.28 19.10 -10.70
CA THR A 25 -1.20 20.14 -11.71
C THR A 25 -0.85 19.54 -13.07
N LEU A 26 -1.71 19.80 -14.05
CA LEU A 26 -1.55 19.34 -15.42
C LEU A 26 -1.14 20.49 -16.34
N GLU A 27 -0.18 20.21 -17.20
CA GLU A 27 0.23 21.15 -18.24
C GLU A 27 0.33 20.45 -19.60
N ASN A 28 -0.07 21.19 -20.64
CA ASN A 28 0.23 20.75 -22.00
C ASN A 28 1.64 21.19 -22.39
N ARG A 29 2.56 20.23 -22.50
CA ARG A 29 3.96 20.44 -22.89
C ARG A 29 4.20 20.38 -24.40
N ALA A 30 3.15 20.22 -25.19
CA ALA A 30 3.27 20.24 -26.65
C ALA A 30 3.44 21.66 -27.16
N ASN A 31 4.16 21.82 -28.27
CA ASN A 31 4.17 23.07 -28.99
C ASN A 31 2.80 23.30 -29.70
N PRO A 32 2.44 24.52 -30.08
CA PRO A 32 1.13 24.86 -30.66
C PRO A 32 0.77 24.10 -31.96
N PHE A 33 1.75 23.46 -32.61
CA PHE A 33 1.58 22.77 -33.90
C PHE A 33 1.64 21.25 -33.76
N SER A 34 1.75 20.71 -32.54
CA SER A 34 1.82 19.28 -32.31
C SER A 34 0.62 18.77 -31.51
N VAL A 35 0.42 17.46 -31.52
CA VAL A 35 -0.61 16.80 -30.71
C VAL A 35 -0.42 17.18 -29.23
N PRO A 36 -1.47 17.57 -28.51
CA PRO A 36 -1.39 17.89 -27.10
C PRO A 36 -0.71 16.78 -26.28
N ARG A 37 0.26 17.16 -25.46
CA ARG A 37 0.97 16.25 -24.55
C ARG A 37 0.78 16.72 -23.13
N ILE A 38 -0.27 16.19 -22.50
CA ILE A 38 -0.59 16.50 -21.10
C ILE A 38 0.38 15.74 -20.20
N ALA A 39 0.95 16.46 -19.24
CA ALA A 39 1.83 15.89 -18.22
C ALA A 39 1.46 16.43 -16.85
N ILE A 40 1.61 15.60 -15.82
CA ILE A 40 1.57 16.04 -14.43
C ILE A 40 2.89 16.78 -14.16
N THR A 41 2.81 18.05 -13.83
CA THR A 41 3.97 18.91 -13.59
C THR A 41 4.22 19.17 -12.11
N ASP A 42 3.18 19.03 -11.30
CA ASP A 42 3.27 19.14 -9.86
C ASP A 42 2.27 18.20 -9.18
N LYS A 43 2.63 17.76 -7.95
CA LYS A 43 1.82 16.88 -7.12
C LYS A 43 1.95 17.29 -5.66
N GLU A 44 0.91 17.92 -5.14
CA GLU A 44 0.82 18.32 -3.73
C GLU A 44 -0.11 17.38 -2.97
N ILE A 45 0.37 16.81 -1.85
CA ILE A 45 -0.46 16.03 -0.95
C ILE A 45 -1.15 16.98 0.01
N VAL A 46 -2.46 17.11 -0.13
CA VAL A 46 -3.27 18.03 0.69
C VAL A 46 -3.91 17.35 1.91
N TYR A 47 -4.01 16.02 1.90
CA TYR A 47 -4.52 15.27 3.04
C TYR A 47 -3.93 13.86 3.07
N ARG A 48 -3.62 13.37 4.28
CA ARG A 48 -3.29 11.96 4.58
C ARG A 48 -4.19 11.46 5.69
N SER A 49 -4.84 10.32 5.47
CA SER A 49 -5.64 9.66 6.51
C SER A 49 -4.77 9.18 7.66
N GLY A 50 -5.42 8.86 8.78
CA GLY A 50 -4.85 7.97 9.76
C GLY A 50 -4.58 6.57 9.18
N ILE A 51 -3.81 5.78 9.92
CA ILE A 51 -3.61 4.36 9.60
C ILE A 51 -4.76 3.57 10.24
N HIS A 52 -5.61 2.98 9.40
CA HIS A 52 -6.71 2.12 9.83
C HIS A 52 -6.32 0.66 9.66
N PHE A 53 -6.74 -0.20 10.57
CA PHE A 53 -6.64 -1.63 10.31
C PHE A 53 -7.63 -2.03 9.23
N THR A 54 -7.18 -2.82 8.24
CA THR A 54 -8.09 -3.37 7.23
C THR A 54 -9.11 -4.28 7.90
N PRO A 55 -10.40 -3.95 7.85
CA PRO A 55 -11.43 -4.74 8.49
C PRO A 55 -11.66 -6.04 7.72
N LEU A 56 -11.76 -7.14 8.46
CA LEU A 56 -11.95 -8.48 7.91
C LEU A 56 -13.16 -9.14 8.57
N LEU A 57 -13.96 -9.86 7.81
CA LEU A 57 -15.02 -10.75 8.30
C LEU A 57 -14.44 -12.12 8.69
N SER A 58 -13.40 -12.57 7.99
CA SER A 58 -12.65 -13.79 8.25
C SER A 58 -11.21 -13.65 7.73
N ASP A 59 -10.38 -14.65 7.93
CA ASP A 59 -9.02 -14.67 7.39
C ASP A 59 -8.99 -14.59 5.85
N THR A 60 -10.07 -14.93 5.16
CA THR A 60 -10.18 -14.95 3.68
C THR A 60 -11.12 -13.90 3.10
N VAL A 61 -11.89 -13.17 3.92
CA VAL A 61 -12.93 -12.25 3.46
C VAL A 61 -12.74 -10.86 4.07
N ILE A 62 -12.67 -9.84 3.20
CA ILE A 62 -12.60 -8.43 3.61
C ILE A 62 -14.00 -7.96 4.01
N ASP A 63 -14.10 -7.19 5.09
CA ASP A 63 -15.33 -6.46 5.40
C ASP A 63 -15.45 -5.22 4.48
N ALA A 64 -16.10 -5.41 3.36
CA ALA A 64 -16.32 -4.35 2.37
C ALA A 64 -17.07 -3.14 2.95
N ARG A 65 -18.01 -3.38 3.89
CA ARG A 65 -18.74 -2.32 4.56
C ARG A 65 -17.82 -1.53 5.49
N GLY A 66 -17.03 -2.22 6.30
CA GLY A 66 -16.06 -1.59 7.18
C GLY A 66 -15.01 -0.76 6.43
N VAL A 67 -14.50 -1.25 5.29
CA VAL A 67 -13.60 -0.47 4.42
C VAL A 67 -14.31 0.77 3.87
N ARG A 68 -15.54 0.63 3.40
CA ARG A 68 -16.36 1.75 2.91
C ARG A 68 -16.58 2.82 3.99
N ASP A 69 -16.88 2.39 5.21
CA ASP A 69 -17.12 3.29 6.35
C ASP A 69 -15.83 4.07 6.71
N ILE A 70 -14.66 3.41 6.67
CA ILE A 70 -13.36 4.08 6.85
C ILE A 70 -13.17 5.16 5.78
N VAL A 71 -13.38 4.83 4.50
CA VAL A 71 -13.20 5.78 3.39
C VAL A 71 -14.17 6.96 3.53
N ALA A 72 -15.43 6.70 3.85
CA ALA A 72 -16.44 7.75 4.05
C ALA A 72 -16.07 8.70 5.19
N GLU A 73 -15.58 8.16 6.30
CA GLU A 73 -15.13 8.96 7.44
C GLU A 73 -13.90 9.80 7.09
N GLU A 74 -12.93 9.24 6.34
CA GLU A 74 -11.75 9.99 5.91
C GLU A 74 -12.09 11.10 4.90
N TYR A 75 -13.06 10.89 4.01
CA TYR A 75 -13.58 11.96 3.15
C TYR A 75 -14.18 13.10 3.98
N ARG A 76 -14.96 12.75 5.01
CA ARG A 76 -15.55 13.73 5.92
C ARG A 76 -14.48 14.52 6.69
N ARG A 77 -13.42 13.86 7.17
CA ARG A 77 -12.30 14.49 7.87
C ARG A 77 -11.48 15.40 6.96
N ALA A 78 -11.30 15.00 5.71
CA ALA A 78 -10.64 15.81 4.69
C ALA A 78 -11.50 17.00 4.22
N GLY A 79 -12.77 17.09 4.63
CA GLY A 79 -13.71 18.09 4.12
C GLY A 79 -14.01 17.91 2.64
N LEU A 80 -13.87 16.69 2.12
CA LEU A 80 -13.95 16.37 0.70
C LEU A 80 -15.34 15.83 0.34
N GLN A 81 -15.95 16.40 -0.72
CA GLN A 81 -17.15 15.86 -1.33
C GLN A 81 -16.77 15.01 -2.54
N ARG A 82 -17.60 14.00 -2.85
CA ARG A 82 -17.31 13.03 -3.93
C ARG A 82 -17.20 13.68 -5.30
N ASP A 83 -18.04 14.66 -5.57
CA ASP A 83 -18.08 15.44 -6.83
C ASP A 83 -16.86 16.35 -7.03
N GLN A 84 -16.08 16.57 -5.98
CA GLN A 84 -14.82 17.33 -6.05
C GLN A 84 -13.64 16.49 -6.52
N VAL A 85 -13.77 15.15 -6.54
CA VAL A 85 -12.71 14.23 -6.95
C VAL A 85 -12.86 13.90 -8.43
N GLN A 86 -11.89 14.32 -9.23
CA GLN A 86 -11.90 14.10 -10.67
C GLN A 86 -11.19 12.82 -11.09
N THR A 87 -10.22 12.36 -10.31
CA THR A 87 -9.43 11.16 -10.63
C THR A 87 -8.92 10.46 -9.38
N GLY A 88 -8.45 9.24 -9.52
CA GLY A 88 -7.84 8.52 -8.41
C GLY A 88 -7.48 7.08 -8.71
N ALA A 89 -7.06 6.37 -7.68
CA ALA A 89 -6.78 4.94 -7.73
C ALA A 89 -7.21 4.25 -6.45
N VAL A 90 -7.81 3.07 -6.58
CA VAL A 90 -7.99 2.12 -5.49
C VAL A 90 -7.11 0.92 -5.78
N ILE A 91 -6.21 0.62 -4.87
CA ILE A 91 -5.29 -0.51 -5.01
C ILE A 91 -5.52 -1.45 -3.83
N ILE A 92 -5.66 -2.74 -4.13
CA ILE A 92 -5.60 -3.79 -3.12
C ILE A 92 -4.24 -4.48 -3.27
N THR A 93 -3.49 -4.52 -2.17
CA THR A 93 -2.09 -4.98 -2.16
C THR A 93 -1.89 -6.20 -1.24
N GLY A 94 -0.76 -6.89 -1.43
CA GLY A 94 -0.33 -8.00 -0.62
C GLY A 94 -1.30 -9.19 -0.63
N GLU A 95 -1.41 -9.88 0.50
CA GLU A 95 -2.32 -11.04 0.64
C GLU A 95 -3.80 -10.66 0.52
N THR A 96 -4.15 -9.41 0.80
CA THR A 96 -5.53 -8.90 0.67
C THR A 96 -6.00 -8.96 -0.78
N ALA A 97 -5.12 -8.80 -1.75
CA ALA A 97 -5.43 -8.93 -3.18
C ALA A 97 -5.86 -10.37 -3.57
N ARG A 98 -5.50 -11.37 -2.77
CA ARG A 98 -5.85 -12.78 -2.98
C ARG A 98 -7.14 -13.20 -2.29
N LYS A 99 -7.77 -12.30 -1.51
CA LYS A 99 -9.01 -12.62 -0.79
C LYS A 99 -10.18 -12.80 -1.75
N GLU A 100 -11.13 -13.66 -1.34
CA GLU A 100 -12.25 -14.12 -2.16
C GLU A 100 -13.10 -12.96 -2.71
N ASN A 101 -13.30 -11.91 -1.90
CA ASN A 101 -14.16 -10.79 -2.26
C ASN A 101 -13.42 -9.47 -2.59
N ALA A 102 -12.13 -9.53 -2.91
CA ALA A 102 -11.34 -8.34 -3.23
C ALA A 102 -11.99 -7.48 -4.33
N ARG A 103 -12.54 -8.11 -5.37
CA ARG A 103 -13.24 -7.42 -6.46
C ARG A 103 -14.53 -6.72 -6.02
N GLU A 104 -15.27 -7.30 -5.07
CA GLU A 104 -16.49 -6.68 -4.51
C GLU A 104 -16.15 -5.43 -3.72
N VAL A 105 -15.06 -5.47 -2.96
CA VAL A 105 -14.55 -4.31 -2.21
C VAL A 105 -14.19 -3.18 -3.17
N LEU A 106 -13.49 -3.49 -4.25
CA LEU A 106 -13.14 -2.52 -5.29
C LEU A 106 -14.40 -1.91 -5.93
N ALA A 107 -15.39 -2.74 -6.26
CA ALA A 107 -16.66 -2.26 -6.81
C ALA A 107 -17.40 -1.36 -5.82
N ALA A 108 -17.43 -1.70 -4.53
CA ALA A 108 -18.07 -0.89 -3.49
C ALA A 108 -17.39 0.47 -3.28
N LEU A 109 -16.11 0.59 -3.58
CA LEU A 109 -15.35 1.83 -3.45
C LEU A 109 -15.36 2.68 -4.72
N SER A 110 -15.68 2.12 -5.88
CA SER A 110 -15.78 2.88 -7.13
C SER A 110 -16.82 4.01 -7.07
N GLU A 111 -17.81 3.91 -6.18
CA GLU A 111 -18.79 4.98 -5.93
C GLU A 111 -18.18 6.23 -5.25
N PHE A 112 -17.03 6.09 -4.58
CA PHE A 112 -16.41 7.22 -3.85
C PHE A 112 -15.55 8.10 -4.72
N ALA A 113 -15.30 7.67 -5.92
CA ALA A 113 -14.23 8.29 -6.63
C ALA A 113 -14.53 8.32 -8.12
N GLY A 114 -14.64 9.46 -8.71
CA GLY A 114 -14.81 9.70 -10.13
C GLY A 114 -14.23 8.62 -11.07
N ASP A 115 -13.53 8.98 -12.11
CA ASP A 115 -12.87 8.03 -13.02
C ASP A 115 -11.65 7.37 -12.34
N PHE A 116 -11.90 6.33 -11.55
CA PHE A 116 -10.86 5.61 -10.82
C PHE A 116 -10.21 4.51 -11.64
N VAL A 117 -8.91 4.43 -11.51
CA VAL A 117 -8.18 3.20 -11.83
C VAL A 117 -8.31 2.24 -10.64
N VAL A 118 -8.94 1.11 -10.89
CA VAL A 118 -9.09 0.02 -9.91
C VAL A 118 -8.13 -1.08 -10.30
N ALA A 119 -7.18 -1.38 -9.41
CA ALA A 119 -6.18 -2.41 -9.67
C ALA A 119 -5.97 -3.31 -8.46
N THR A 120 -5.82 -4.61 -8.72
CA THR A 120 -5.09 -5.50 -7.83
C THR A 120 -3.64 -5.50 -8.26
N ALA A 121 -2.76 -4.96 -7.45
CA ALA A 121 -1.34 -4.99 -7.75
C ALA A 121 -0.78 -6.37 -7.40
N GLY A 122 -0.23 -7.07 -8.39
CA GLY A 122 0.67 -8.18 -8.10
C GLY A 122 1.98 -7.65 -7.49
N PRO A 123 2.79 -8.55 -6.88
CA PRO A 123 4.00 -8.15 -6.13
C PRO A 123 4.97 -7.26 -6.93
N ASP A 124 5.16 -7.55 -8.20
CA ASP A 124 6.06 -6.76 -9.07
C ASP A 124 5.53 -5.35 -9.30
N LEU A 125 4.23 -5.22 -9.59
CA LEU A 125 3.61 -3.92 -9.79
C LEU A 125 3.57 -3.11 -8.48
N GLU A 126 3.29 -3.76 -7.35
CA GLU A 126 3.33 -3.15 -6.01
C GLU A 126 4.73 -2.59 -5.72
N SER A 127 5.80 -3.39 -5.95
CA SER A 127 7.19 -2.98 -5.80
C SER A 127 7.54 -1.73 -6.64
N ILE A 128 7.08 -1.70 -7.90
CA ILE A 128 7.33 -0.59 -8.82
C ILE A 128 6.58 0.67 -8.37
N LEU A 129 5.31 0.54 -8.00
CA LEU A 129 4.48 1.68 -7.61
C LEU A 129 4.97 2.29 -6.30
N ALA A 130 5.32 1.47 -5.30
CA ALA A 130 5.86 1.92 -4.03
C ALA A 130 7.19 2.67 -4.23
N ALA A 131 8.11 2.10 -5.01
CA ALA A 131 9.40 2.71 -5.31
C ALA A 131 9.29 4.05 -6.06
N ARG A 132 8.39 4.14 -7.05
CA ARG A 132 8.10 5.39 -7.77
C ARG A 132 7.42 6.41 -6.86
N GLY A 133 6.48 5.98 -6.04
CA GLY A 133 5.83 6.83 -5.05
C GLY A 133 6.81 7.44 -4.04
N ALA A 134 7.89 6.72 -3.73
CA ALA A 134 8.98 7.19 -2.89
C ALA A 134 10.06 8.00 -3.65
N GLY A 135 9.94 8.13 -4.99
CA GLY A 135 10.92 8.85 -5.82
C GLY A 135 12.23 8.10 -6.03
N ALA A 136 12.27 6.78 -5.84
CA ALA A 136 13.50 5.99 -5.92
C ALA A 136 14.08 5.95 -7.34
N ASP A 137 13.25 5.93 -8.38
CA ASP A 137 13.66 6.00 -9.78
C ASP A 137 14.25 7.37 -10.16
N GLU A 138 13.61 8.45 -9.73
CA GLU A 138 14.08 9.82 -9.97
C GLU A 138 15.42 10.05 -9.25
N TYR A 139 15.51 9.71 -7.95
CA TYR A 139 16.75 9.81 -7.19
C TYR A 139 17.89 9.02 -7.84
N SER A 140 17.62 7.77 -8.26
CA SER A 140 18.60 6.93 -8.96
C SER A 140 19.09 7.56 -10.27
N LYS A 141 18.20 8.22 -11.01
CA LYS A 141 18.53 8.92 -12.26
C LYS A 141 19.36 10.17 -12.03
N GLU A 142 18.93 11.03 -11.13
CA GLU A 142 19.57 12.33 -10.85
C GLU A 142 20.98 12.16 -10.26
N ASN A 143 21.14 11.17 -9.38
CA ASN A 143 22.41 10.90 -8.71
C ASN A 143 23.27 9.86 -9.45
N HIS A 144 22.86 9.39 -10.61
CA HIS A 144 23.57 8.39 -11.43
C HIS A 144 23.99 7.13 -10.66
N THR A 145 23.16 6.68 -9.69
CA THR A 145 23.48 5.60 -8.76
C THR A 145 22.48 4.46 -8.84
N GLN A 146 22.80 3.35 -8.18
CA GLN A 146 21.87 2.27 -7.89
C GLN A 146 21.09 2.59 -6.61
N VAL A 147 19.79 2.29 -6.63
CA VAL A 147 18.89 2.43 -5.49
C VAL A 147 18.11 1.14 -5.34
N LEU A 148 18.21 0.51 -4.18
CA LEU A 148 17.36 -0.58 -3.77
C LEU A 148 16.29 -0.01 -2.81
N HIS A 149 15.05 -0.03 -3.24
CA HIS A 149 13.90 0.39 -2.46
C HIS A 149 13.29 -0.81 -1.75
N TYR A 150 13.01 -0.66 -0.46
CA TYR A 150 12.26 -1.60 0.36
C TYR A 150 10.96 -0.98 0.80
N ASP A 151 9.85 -1.63 0.48
CA ASP A 151 8.52 -1.35 1.04
C ASP A 151 8.13 -2.49 1.98
N ILE A 152 8.27 -2.26 3.29
CA ILE A 152 8.01 -3.27 4.32
C ILE A 152 6.57 -3.10 4.81
N GLY A 153 5.68 -3.90 4.27
CA GLY A 153 4.28 -3.95 4.65
C GLY A 153 4.01 -4.79 5.91
N GLY A 154 2.73 -5.09 6.15
CA GLY A 154 2.33 -5.92 7.30
C GLY A 154 2.66 -7.40 7.12
N GLY A 155 2.49 -7.95 5.93
CA GLY A 155 2.68 -9.37 5.62
C GLY A 155 3.80 -9.69 4.65
N THR A 156 4.20 -8.70 3.82
CA THR A 156 5.19 -8.85 2.75
C THR A 156 6.13 -7.65 2.74
N SER A 157 7.30 -7.84 2.15
CA SER A 157 8.24 -6.77 1.79
C SER A 157 8.45 -6.80 0.29
N ASN A 158 8.18 -5.68 -0.35
CA ASN A 158 8.31 -5.49 -1.79
C ASN A 158 9.58 -4.72 -2.10
N LEU A 159 10.38 -5.21 -3.02
CA LEU A 159 11.68 -4.66 -3.38
C LEU A 159 11.72 -4.25 -4.83
N ALA A 160 12.33 -3.10 -5.12
CA ALA A 160 12.61 -2.66 -6.48
C ALA A 160 14.03 -2.08 -6.58
N LEU A 161 14.81 -2.60 -7.51
CA LEU A 161 16.16 -2.13 -7.80
C LEU A 161 16.14 -1.24 -9.04
N TYR A 162 16.60 -0.01 -8.87
CA TYR A 162 16.83 0.94 -9.95
C TYR A 162 18.32 1.20 -10.17
N ASN A 163 18.70 1.39 -11.41
CA ASN A 163 20.04 1.85 -11.79
C ASN A 163 19.92 3.00 -12.80
N ARG A 164 20.36 4.18 -12.41
CA ARG A 164 20.27 5.40 -13.23
C ARG A 164 18.87 5.65 -13.79
N GLY A 165 17.86 5.49 -12.95
CA GLY A 165 16.45 5.65 -13.29
C GLY A 165 15.79 4.50 -14.05
N ARG A 166 16.53 3.43 -14.35
CA ARG A 166 15.98 2.23 -15.04
C ARG A 166 15.71 1.12 -14.03
N LEU A 167 14.50 0.58 -14.05
CA LEU A 167 14.17 -0.61 -13.27
C LEU A 167 15.02 -1.80 -13.74
N CYS A 168 15.71 -2.44 -12.80
CA CYS A 168 16.56 -3.61 -13.05
C CYS A 168 15.94 -4.90 -12.58
N ALA A 169 15.29 -4.89 -11.41
CA ALA A 169 14.68 -6.07 -10.81
C ALA A 169 13.60 -5.69 -9.81
N THR A 170 12.67 -6.62 -9.56
CA THR A 170 11.71 -6.60 -8.47
C THR A 170 11.78 -7.91 -7.71
N SER A 171 11.39 -7.89 -6.44
CA SER A 171 11.24 -9.07 -5.61
C SER A 171 10.16 -8.84 -4.56
N CYS A 172 9.57 -9.92 -4.07
CA CYS A 172 8.64 -9.88 -2.95
C CYS A 172 9.00 -10.99 -1.98
N LEU A 173 9.22 -10.63 -0.73
CA LEU A 173 9.49 -11.54 0.36
C LEU A 173 8.26 -11.67 1.26
N ASP A 174 7.99 -12.87 1.74
CA ASP A 174 6.93 -13.14 2.71
C ASP A 174 7.34 -12.72 4.14
N ILE A 175 7.87 -11.51 4.24
CA ILE A 175 8.38 -10.89 5.46
C ILE A 175 7.69 -9.55 5.62
N GLY A 176 7.13 -9.30 6.81
CA GLY A 176 6.45 -8.05 7.10
C GLY A 176 6.39 -7.77 8.61
N GLY A 177 6.07 -6.53 8.94
CA GLY A 177 6.10 -6.04 10.31
C GLY A 177 4.97 -6.57 11.21
N ARG A 178 4.01 -7.37 10.67
CA ARG A 178 2.83 -7.81 11.42
C ARG A 178 2.50 -9.29 11.24
N LEU A 179 3.52 -10.12 11.12
CA LEU A 179 3.35 -11.57 11.02
C LEU A 179 2.93 -12.21 12.34
N VAL A 180 3.15 -11.52 13.46
CA VAL A 180 2.69 -11.90 14.79
C VAL A 180 1.95 -10.72 15.40
N LYS A 181 0.72 -10.95 15.92
CA LYS A 181 -0.01 -9.94 16.71
C LYS A 181 -0.11 -10.41 18.16
N ILE A 182 0.15 -9.50 19.07
CA ILE A 182 0.15 -9.74 20.50
C ILE A 182 -0.93 -8.86 21.12
N GLU A 183 -1.78 -9.46 21.97
CA GLU A 183 -2.75 -8.72 22.75
C GLU A 183 -2.02 -7.94 23.86
N PRO A 184 -2.07 -6.62 23.86
CA PRO A 184 -1.28 -5.80 24.82
C PRO A 184 -1.62 -6.08 26.29
N LYS A 185 -2.87 -6.43 26.62
CA LYS A 185 -3.33 -6.65 27.98
C LYS A 185 -2.89 -8.00 28.55
N THR A 186 -2.83 -9.00 27.73
CA THR A 186 -2.55 -10.39 28.15
C THR A 186 -1.16 -10.87 27.77
N GLY A 187 -0.46 -10.17 26.88
CA GLY A 187 0.82 -10.59 26.33
C GLY A 187 0.73 -11.84 25.43
N LYS A 188 -0.47 -12.30 25.08
CA LYS A 188 -0.66 -13.52 24.30
C LYS A 188 -0.65 -13.27 22.80
N ILE A 189 -0.11 -14.22 22.04
CA ILE A 189 -0.14 -14.22 20.57
C ILE A 189 -1.59 -14.48 20.13
N THR A 190 -2.23 -13.48 19.51
CA THR A 190 -3.60 -13.56 18.98
C THR A 190 -3.66 -13.90 17.51
N TYR A 191 -2.62 -13.52 16.77
CA TYR A 191 -2.47 -13.86 15.36
C TYR A 191 -1.04 -14.34 15.08
N LEU A 192 -0.94 -15.37 14.30
CA LEU A 192 0.30 -15.87 13.72
C LEU A 192 0.07 -16.06 12.22
N SER A 193 0.95 -15.49 11.40
CA SER A 193 0.90 -15.69 9.95
C SER A 193 1.04 -17.20 9.65
N PRO A 194 0.23 -17.75 8.74
CA PRO A 194 0.37 -19.15 8.31
C PRO A 194 1.78 -19.52 7.84
N LYS A 195 2.53 -18.53 7.35
CA LYS A 195 3.92 -18.67 6.90
C LYS A 195 4.91 -18.99 8.03
N LEU A 196 4.55 -18.66 9.26
CA LEU A 196 5.36 -18.94 10.46
C LEU A 196 4.90 -20.20 11.21
N GLU A 197 3.73 -20.74 10.87
CA GLU A 197 3.17 -21.92 11.58
C GLU A 197 4.11 -23.12 11.46
N GLY A 198 4.45 -23.71 12.60
CA GLY A 198 5.32 -24.87 12.68
C GLY A 198 6.82 -24.61 12.44
N ARG A 199 7.23 -23.39 12.09
CA ARG A 199 8.64 -23.06 11.81
C ARG A 199 9.45 -22.79 13.07
N PHE A 200 8.82 -22.22 14.09
CA PHE A 200 9.50 -21.81 15.31
C PHE A 200 8.86 -22.50 16.52
N PRO A 201 9.61 -23.32 17.26
CA PRO A 201 9.10 -24.03 18.42
C PRO A 201 8.49 -23.06 19.46
N GLY A 202 7.27 -23.36 19.91
CA GLY A 202 6.57 -22.55 20.91
C GLY A 202 5.91 -21.27 20.39
N VAL A 203 6.18 -20.83 19.16
CA VAL A 203 5.50 -19.70 18.55
C VAL A 203 4.17 -20.18 17.98
N VAL A 204 3.13 -20.14 18.80
CA VAL A 204 1.77 -20.58 18.46
C VAL A 204 0.74 -19.60 19.00
N ARG A 205 -0.45 -19.58 18.39
CA ARG A 205 -1.57 -18.78 18.90
C ARG A 205 -1.90 -19.18 20.33
N GLY A 206 -2.10 -18.21 21.22
CA GLY A 206 -2.37 -18.40 22.65
C GLY A 206 -1.13 -18.49 23.53
N ALA A 207 0.07 -18.65 22.95
CA ALA A 207 1.31 -18.62 23.71
C ALA A 207 1.57 -17.22 24.26
N GLU A 208 2.23 -17.13 25.41
CA GLU A 208 2.72 -15.89 25.97
C GLU A 208 3.94 -15.41 25.18
N ALA A 209 3.84 -14.20 24.60
CA ALA A 209 4.91 -13.61 23.82
C ALA A 209 6.01 -13.10 24.74
N SER A 210 7.25 -13.48 24.46
CA SER A 210 8.43 -12.93 25.10
C SER A 210 9.49 -12.60 24.07
N SER A 211 10.40 -11.69 24.41
CA SER A 211 11.52 -11.37 23.52
C SER A 211 12.34 -12.61 23.19
N ALA A 212 12.57 -13.50 24.15
CA ALA A 212 13.31 -14.75 23.93
C ALA A 212 12.58 -15.69 22.95
N LEU A 213 11.24 -15.77 23.02
CA LEU A 213 10.44 -16.60 22.11
C LEU A 213 10.43 -16.06 20.69
N LEU A 214 10.39 -14.72 20.52
CA LEU A 214 10.26 -14.07 19.21
C LEU A 214 11.59 -13.67 18.56
N ALA A 215 12.70 -13.67 19.32
CA ALA A 215 14.02 -13.33 18.77
C ALA A 215 14.40 -14.18 17.55
N PRO A 216 14.25 -15.52 17.55
CA PRO A 216 14.60 -16.33 16.38
C PRO A 216 13.78 -15.99 15.14
N VAL A 217 12.51 -15.58 15.31
CA VAL A 217 11.65 -15.13 14.21
C VAL A 217 12.21 -13.81 13.63
N ALA A 218 12.52 -12.85 14.49
CA ALA A 218 13.06 -11.56 14.07
C ALA A 218 14.43 -11.69 13.40
N GLU A 219 15.30 -12.55 13.93
CA GLU A 219 16.64 -12.82 13.38
C GLU A 219 16.57 -13.42 11.98
N GLU A 220 15.72 -14.45 11.78
CA GLU A 220 15.54 -15.06 10.46
C GLU A 220 14.95 -14.09 9.45
N MET A 221 13.95 -13.30 9.87
CA MET A 221 13.36 -12.28 9.00
C MET A 221 14.37 -11.21 8.61
N THR A 222 15.17 -10.75 9.55
CA THR A 222 16.22 -9.74 9.29
C THR A 222 17.28 -10.28 8.35
N ALA A 223 17.74 -11.51 8.60
CA ALA A 223 18.74 -12.16 7.75
C ALA A 223 18.27 -12.37 6.30
N ALA A 224 16.97 -12.57 6.10
CA ALA A 224 16.40 -12.75 4.75
C ALA A 224 16.18 -11.42 4.01
N LEU A 225 16.20 -10.27 4.71
CA LEU A 225 16.11 -8.94 4.12
C LEU A 225 17.48 -8.34 3.75
N LEU A 226 18.57 -8.85 4.33
CA LEU A 226 19.94 -8.40 4.09
C LEU A 226 20.65 -9.23 3.02
#